data_aa7da5f817fd2f9a82ab77a05a38c2ac
#
_entry.id   aa7da5f817fd2f9a82ab77a05a38c2ac
#
_cell.length_a   1.000
_cell.length_b   1.000
_cell.length_c   1.000
_cell.angle_alpha   90.00
_cell.angle_beta   90.00
_cell.angle_gamma   90.00
#
_symmetry.space_group_name_H-M   'P 1'
#
loop_
_entity.id
_entity.type
_entity.pdbx_description
1 polymer ?
#
loop_
_entity_poly.entity_id
_entity_poly.type
_entity_poly.pdbx_seq_one_letter_code
_entity_poly.pdbx_strand_id
1 'polypeptide(L)'
;MKIIAFISSYIVTWLRLLPAGGVRTIAAENIVLRQQLITLSRKQKRAPKLTFFDKITFGILTSMISLKRLQRIAVIIKPATLLKFHKALVNRKYSLLFSNKSGKKPGPKGPEQSVIDLILEMKQRNPTYGYRRIAMQVSDTFGIPIDKDVVRRVLIKYYKNNPEDTGPSWLTFIGHMKDSLWSMDLFRCESIHLKTHWVMVVMDQFTRRIIGFSIHAGDVTGINLCCMFNNIMSKKVPPKYISSDNDPLFQFHQWKANLRILHIEEIKSVPYVPTSHPFVERLIGTVRRELLDKTLYWNAYDLQKKLELFQNYYNEERCHHGIDGVTPLKKTDEQSRNVISINDYRWKKHCQGLFQLPIA
;
A
#
# COMPACT_ATOMS: atom_id res chain seq x y z
N MET A 1 -48.24 -15.90 -26.75
CA MET A 1 -48.06 -16.24 -28.18
C MET A 1 -46.78 -15.68 -28.79
N LYS A 2 -46.40 -14.40 -28.64
CA LYS A 2 -45.16 -13.83 -29.25
C LYS A 2 -43.84 -14.49 -28.77
N ILE A 3 -43.76 -14.97 -27.54
CA ILE A 3 -42.56 -15.60 -26.97
C ILE A 3 -42.33 -17.01 -27.55
N ILE A 4 -43.42 -17.78 -27.72
CA ILE A 4 -43.36 -19.15 -28.26
C ILE A 4 -42.98 -19.10 -29.74
N ALA A 5 -43.54 -18.18 -30.52
CA ALA A 5 -43.15 -17.95 -31.92
C ALA A 5 -41.69 -17.51 -32.06
N PHE A 6 -41.18 -16.75 -31.11
CA PHE A 6 -39.78 -16.33 -31.07
C PHE A 6 -38.81 -17.50 -30.74
N ILE A 7 -39.20 -18.33 -29.78
CA ILE A 7 -38.39 -19.53 -29.40
C ILE A 7 -38.43 -20.55 -30.55
N SER A 8 -39.56 -20.79 -31.18
CA SER A 8 -39.68 -21.71 -32.33
C SER A 8 -38.85 -21.24 -33.54
N SER A 9 -38.84 -19.95 -33.85
CA SER A 9 -37.98 -19.36 -34.87
C SER A 9 -36.49 -19.53 -34.58
N TYR A 10 -36.09 -19.42 -33.32
CA TYR A 10 -34.72 -19.66 -32.88
C TYR A 10 -34.30 -21.12 -33.04
N ILE A 11 -35.17 -22.05 -32.63
CA ILE A 11 -34.89 -23.49 -32.72
C ILE A 11 -34.80 -23.92 -34.19
N VAL A 12 -35.71 -23.50 -35.06
CA VAL A 12 -35.69 -23.81 -36.50
C VAL A 12 -34.44 -23.23 -37.19
N THR A 13 -34.06 -22.01 -36.86
CA THR A 13 -32.83 -21.41 -37.41
C THR A 13 -31.61 -22.14 -36.93
N TRP A 14 -31.57 -22.64 -35.68
CA TRP A 14 -30.50 -23.43 -35.12
C TRP A 14 -30.36 -24.80 -35.80
N LEU A 15 -31.47 -25.50 -36.05
CA LEU A 15 -31.51 -26.79 -36.68
C LEU A 15 -31.08 -26.74 -38.16
N ARG A 16 -31.38 -25.66 -38.88
CA ARG A 16 -30.99 -25.46 -40.29
C ARG A 16 -29.50 -25.14 -40.47
N LEU A 17 -28.78 -24.78 -39.42
CA LEU A 17 -27.38 -24.28 -39.43
C LEU A 17 -26.38 -25.30 -38.86
N LEU A 18 -26.80 -26.54 -38.62
CA LEU A 18 -25.98 -27.60 -38.04
C LEU A 18 -24.79 -28.11 -38.86
N PRO A 19 -24.65 -27.91 -40.18
CA PRO A 19 -23.43 -28.31 -40.88
C PRO A 19 -22.47 -27.16 -41.09
N ALA A 20 -21.20 -27.36 -40.66
CA ALA A 20 -19.95 -26.64 -40.94
C ALA A 20 -19.67 -25.28 -40.26
N GLY A 21 -18.51 -25.22 -39.61
CA GLY A 21 -18.04 -24.20 -38.63
C GLY A 21 -18.06 -22.69 -38.96
N GLY A 22 -18.10 -22.27 -40.21
CA GLY A 22 -18.15 -20.84 -40.59
C GLY A 22 -19.57 -20.22 -40.55
N VAL A 23 -20.56 -20.98 -40.98
CA VAL A 23 -21.94 -20.55 -41.05
C VAL A 23 -22.56 -20.39 -39.67
N ARG A 24 -22.18 -21.23 -38.72
CA ARG A 24 -22.64 -21.14 -37.30
C ARG A 24 -22.25 -19.82 -36.64
N THR A 25 -21.03 -19.35 -36.89
CA THR A 25 -20.53 -18.10 -36.30
C THR A 25 -21.29 -16.89 -36.88
N ILE A 26 -21.49 -16.87 -38.21
CA ILE A 26 -22.24 -15.81 -38.92
C ILE A 26 -23.71 -15.78 -38.46
N ALA A 27 -24.30 -16.93 -38.27
CA ALA A 27 -25.67 -17.02 -37.77
C ALA A 27 -25.81 -16.53 -36.33
N ALA A 28 -24.86 -16.93 -35.46
CA ALA A 28 -24.82 -16.44 -34.08
C ALA A 28 -24.65 -14.91 -34.03
N GLU A 29 -23.81 -14.35 -34.88
CA GLU A 29 -23.61 -12.91 -35.04
C GLU A 29 -24.93 -12.21 -35.44
N ASN A 30 -25.62 -12.72 -36.45
CA ASN A 30 -26.90 -12.19 -36.90
C ASN A 30 -27.97 -12.21 -35.80
N ILE A 31 -28.02 -13.30 -35.04
CA ILE A 31 -28.97 -13.44 -33.94
C ILE A 31 -28.65 -12.45 -32.82
N VAL A 32 -27.38 -12.27 -32.47
CA VAL A 32 -26.93 -11.28 -31.47
C VAL A 32 -27.31 -9.87 -31.90
N LEU A 33 -27.07 -9.51 -33.17
CA LEU A 33 -27.43 -8.19 -33.72
C LEU A 33 -28.95 -7.96 -33.73
N ARG A 34 -29.73 -8.95 -34.15
CA ARG A 34 -31.19 -8.87 -34.11
C ARG A 34 -31.73 -8.71 -32.68
N GLN A 35 -31.16 -9.43 -31.73
CA GLN A 35 -31.54 -9.31 -30.32
C GLN A 35 -31.20 -7.91 -29.75
N GLN A 36 -30.09 -7.35 -30.16
CA GLN A 36 -29.75 -5.97 -29.79
C GLN A 36 -30.75 -4.97 -30.37
N LEU A 37 -31.15 -5.13 -31.66
CA LEU A 37 -32.15 -4.29 -32.28
C LEU A 37 -33.52 -4.39 -31.57
N ILE A 38 -33.96 -5.59 -31.20
CA ILE A 38 -35.20 -5.80 -30.44
C ILE A 38 -35.12 -5.12 -29.08
N THR A 39 -33.98 -5.18 -28.43
CA THR A 39 -33.76 -4.53 -27.13
C THR A 39 -33.78 -2.99 -27.26
N LEU A 40 -33.19 -2.44 -28.32
CA LEU A 40 -33.21 -1.01 -28.62
C LEU A 40 -34.60 -0.50 -29.00
N SER A 41 -35.38 -1.31 -29.72
CA SER A 41 -36.73 -0.95 -30.16
C SER A 41 -37.76 -0.91 -29.02
N ARG A 42 -37.45 -1.39 -27.85
CA ARG A 42 -38.30 -1.28 -26.65
C ARG A 42 -38.44 0.19 -26.27
N LYS A 43 -39.63 0.76 -26.34
CA LYS A 43 -39.94 2.13 -25.95
C LYS A 43 -39.66 2.34 -24.45
N GLN A 44 -38.50 2.88 -24.11
CA GLN A 44 -38.13 3.21 -22.75
C GLN A 44 -37.52 4.62 -22.68
N LYS A 45 -37.85 5.36 -21.61
CA LYS A 45 -37.34 6.73 -21.36
C LYS A 45 -35.84 6.74 -20.91
N ARG A 46 -35.23 5.59 -20.64
CA ARG A 46 -33.81 5.42 -20.20
C ARG A 46 -33.19 4.28 -20.99
N ALA A 47 -31.85 4.12 -20.84
CA ALA A 47 -31.13 3.02 -21.46
C ALA A 47 -31.84 1.66 -21.24
N PRO A 48 -31.97 0.80 -22.28
CA PRO A 48 -32.76 -0.42 -22.21
C PRO A 48 -32.15 -1.39 -21.17
N LYS A 49 -32.99 -1.82 -20.22
CA LYS A 49 -32.60 -2.84 -19.23
C LYS A 49 -32.69 -4.22 -19.86
N LEU A 50 -31.62 -5.00 -19.78
CA LEU A 50 -31.59 -6.38 -20.24
C LEU A 50 -32.44 -7.26 -19.34
N THR A 51 -33.38 -7.99 -19.93
CA THR A 51 -34.17 -8.99 -19.24
C THR A 51 -33.33 -10.26 -18.98
N PHE A 52 -33.82 -11.14 -18.13
CA PHE A 52 -33.17 -12.42 -17.86
C PHE A 52 -32.97 -13.26 -19.13
N PHE A 53 -33.94 -13.31 -20.01
CA PHE A 53 -33.86 -14.01 -21.29
C PHE A 53 -32.81 -13.39 -22.23
N ASP A 54 -32.75 -12.05 -22.31
CA ASP A 54 -31.70 -11.39 -23.11
C ASP A 54 -30.31 -11.81 -22.63
N LYS A 55 -30.08 -11.88 -21.31
CA LYS A 55 -28.80 -12.29 -20.73
C LYS A 55 -28.42 -13.73 -21.07
N ILE A 56 -29.38 -14.65 -21.01
CA ILE A 56 -29.15 -16.06 -21.37
C ILE A 56 -28.87 -16.17 -22.88
N THR A 57 -29.67 -15.54 -23.72
CA THR A 57 -29.47 -15.56 -25.16
C THR A 57 -28.12 -15.03 -25.58
N PHE A 58 -27.73 -13.89 -25.03
CA PHE A 58 -26.39 -13.33 -25.26
C PHE A 58 -25.29 -14.26 -24.73
N GLY A 59 -25.45 -14.85 -23.54
CA GLY A 59 -24.45 -15.77 -22.96
C GLY A 59 -24.21 -17.01 -23.80
N ILE A 60 -25.27 -17.63 -24.34
CA ILE A 60 -25.16 -18.82 -25.18
C ILE A 60 -24.57 -18.49 -26.55
N LEU A 61 -25.08 -17.45 -27.20
CA LEU A 61 -24.64 -17.08 -28.54
C LEU A 61 -23.20 -16.55 -28.56
N THR A 62 -22.78 -15.83 -27.54
CA THR A 62 -21.39 -15.34 -27.44
C THR A 62 -20.37 -16.44 -27.23
N SER A 63 -20.78 -17.62 -26.73
CA SER A 63 -19.87 -18.77 -26.64
C SER A 63 -19.45 -19.33 -28.00
N MET A 64 -20.22 -19.03 -29.06
CA MET A 64 -19.96 -19.47 -30.43
C MET A 64 -19.18 -18.44 -31.26
N ILE A 65 -18.93 -17.25 -30.72
CA ILE A 65 -18.30 -16.12 -31.42
C ILE A 65 -16.90 -15.88 -30.84
N SER A 66 -15.91 -15.68 -31.70
CA SER A 66 -14.56 -15.37 -31.25
C SER A 66 -14.49 -13.97 -30.58
N LEU A 67 -13.60 -13.79 -29.58
CA LEU A 67 -13.41 -12.55 -28.83
C LEU A 67 -13.19 -11.33 -29.74
N LYS A 68 -12.42 -11.48 -30.81
CA LYS A 68 -12.12 -10.40 -31.77
C LYS A 68 -13.37 -9.94 -32.51
N ARG A 69 -14.28 -10.85 -32.86
CA ARG A 69 -15.55 -10.55 -33.52
C ARG A 69 -16.56 -9.98 -32.54
N LEU A 70 -16.59 -10.49 -31.30
CA LEU A 70 -17.47 -10.01 -30.24
C LEU A 70 -17.27 -8.52 -29.95
N GLN A 71 -16.02 -8.04 -29.97
CA GLN A 71 -15.71 -6.61 -29.77
C GLN A 71 -16.30 -5.70 -30.86
N ARG A 72 -16.43 -6.20 -32.10
CA ARG A 72 -17.00 -5.43 -33.23
C ARG A 72 -18.54 -5.41 -33.23
N ILE A 73 -19.17 -6.46 -32.69
CA ILE A 73 -20.63 -6.66 -32.74
C ILE A 73 -21.33 -6.09 -31.50
N ALA A 74 -20.60 -5.93 -30.41
CA ALA A 74 -21.14 -5.48 -29.12
C ALA A 74 -21.42 -3.96 -29.11
N VAL A 75 -22.63 -3.56 -29.55
CA VAL A 75 -23.05 -2.16 -29.61
C VAL A 75 -23.72 -1.71 -28.31
N ILE A 76 -24.63 -2.53 -27.75
CA ILE A 76 -25.44 -2.18 -26.56
C ILE A 76 -24.79 -2.69 -25.27
N ILE A 77 -24.05 -3.78 -25.34
CA ILE A 77 -23.52 -4.49 -24.18
C ILE A 77 -21.99 -4.42 -24.23
N LYS A 78 -21.39 -3.93 -23.15
CA LYS A 78 -19.92 -3.96 -23.03
C LYS A 78 -19.41 -5.40 -23.12
N PRO A 79 -18.40 -5.72 -23.96
CA PRO A 79 -17.83 -7.06 -24.07
C PRO A 79 -17.45 -7.67 -22.72
N ALA A 80 -16.98 -6.85 -21.78
CA ALA A 80 -16.66 -7.29 -20.43
C ALA A 80 -17.85 -7.88 -19.66
N THR A 81 -19.08 -7.40 -19.92
CA THR A 81 -20.31 -7.93 -19.28
C THR A 81 -20.63 -9.32 -19.81
N LEU A 82 -20.47 -9.54 -21.12
CA LEU A 82 -20.69 -10.83 -21.74
C LEU A 82 -19.63 -11.86 -21.28
N LEU A 83 -18.37 -11.44 -21.18
CA LEU A 83 -17.30 -12.29 -20.66
C LEU A 83 -17.50 -12.68 -19.20
N LYS A 84 -17.97 -11.74 -18.35
CA LYS A 84 -18.33 -12.05 -16.95
C LYS A 84 -19.45 -13.07 -16.87
N PHE A 85 -20.47 -12.92 -17.71
CA PHE A 85 -21.59 -13.85 -17.77
C PHE A 85 -21.16 -15.24 -18.27
N HIS A 86 -20.36 -15.30 -19.32
CA HIS A 86 -19.79 -16.56 -19.81
C HIS A 86 -18.94 -17.24 -18.73
N LYS A 87 -18.08 -16.49 -18.04
CA LYS A 87 -17.27 -17.03 -16.93
C LYS A 87 -18.14 -17.56 -15.79
N ALA A 88 -19.25 -16.89 -15.48
CA ALA A 88 -20.20 -17.36 -14.46
C ALA A 88 -20.88 -18.68 -14.88
N LEU A 89 -21.27 -18.83 -16.15
CA LEU A 89 -21.84 -20.07 -16.69
C LEU A 89 -20.81 -21.21 -16.69
N VAL A 90 -19.58 -20.94 -17.10
CA VAL A 90 -18.49 -21.90 -17.05
C VAL A 90 -18.22 -22.35 -15.61
N ASN A 91 -18.10 -21.43 -14.68
CA ASN A 91 -17.92 -21.75 -13.26
C ASN A 91 -19.08 -22.58 -12.70
N ARG A 92 -20.33 -22.24 -13.06
CA ARG A 92 -21.52 -23.01 -12.66
C ARG A 92 -21.50 -24.43 -13.25
N LYS A 93 -21.12 -24.58 -14.53
CA LYS A 93 -20.95 -25.89 -15.18
C LYS A 93 -19.93 -26.75 -14.42
N TYR A 94 -18.75 -26.20 -14.16
CA TYR A 94 -17.71 -26.93 -13.43
C TYR A 94 -18.10 -27.18 -11.97
N SER A 95 -18.77 -26.27 -11.32
CA SER A 95 -19.35 -26.47 -9.99
C SER A 95 -20.36 -27.64 -9.98
N LEU A 96 -21.21 -27.75 -10.98
CA LEU A 96 -22.18 -28.86 -11.08
C LEU A 96 -21.54 -30.19 -11.42
N LEU A 97 -20.51 -30.20 -12.26
CA LEU A 97 -19.82 -31.41 -12.71
C LEU A 97 -18.82 -31.96 -11.68
N PHE A 98 -18.12 -31.07 -10.99
CA PHE A 98 -16.96 -31.42 -10.15
C PHE A 98 -17.15 -31.04 -8.66
N SER A 99 -18.27 -30.40 -8.27
CA SER A 99 -18.55 -30.24 -6.85
C SER A 99 -18.90 -31.59 -6.26
N ASN A 100 -17.95 -32.18 -5.55
CA ASN A 100 -18.25 -33.30 -4.69
C ASN A 100 -19.38 -32.90 -3.73
N LYS A 101 -20.46 -33.69 -3.67
CA LYS A 101 -21.56 -33.54 -2.70
C LYS A 101 -21.12 -33.77 -1.24
N SER A 102 -19.84 -34.17 -1.01
CA SER A 102 -19.25 -34.19 0.30
C SER A 102 -19.11 -32.75 0.78
N GLY A 103 -19.79 -32.41 1.88
CA GLY A 103 -19.88 -31.08 2.46
C GLY A 103 -18.52 -30.36 2.45
N LYS A 104 -18.52 -29.10 2.06
CA LYS A 104 -17.31 -28.26 2.08
C LYS A 104 -16.60 -28.50 3.42
N LYS A 105 -15.39 -29.07 3.37
CA LYS A 105 -14.56 -29.15 4.57
C LYS A 105 -14.51 -27.73 5.17
N PRO A 106 -14.83 -27.56 6.45
CA PRO A 106 -14.70 -26.25 7.07
C PRO A 106 -13.30 -25.74 6.82
N GLY A 107 -13.19 -24.49 6.38
CA GLY A 107 -11.89 -23.84 6.19
C GLY A 107 -11.09 -23.81 7.49
N PRO A 108 -9.81 -23.44 7.45
CA PRO A 108 -9.00 -23.28 8.64
C PRO A 108 -9.75 -22.41 9.65
N LYS A 109 -9.69 -22.79 10.94
CA LYS A 109 -10.25 -21.96 12.01
C LYS A 109 -9.66 -20.55 11.93
N GLY A 110 -10.50 -19.54 12.08
CA GLY A 110 -10.05 -18.15 12.15
C GLY A 110 -9.16 -17.91 13.38
N PRO A 111 -8.53 -16.73 13.48
CA PRO A 111 -7.78 -16.36 14.67
C PRO A 111 -8.71 -16.36 15.90
N GLU A 112 -8.11 -16.60 17.06
CA GLU A 112 -8.81 -16.58 18.35
C GLU A 112 -9.42 -15.18 18.62
N GLN A 113 -10.49 -15.14 19.41
CA GLN A 113 -11.22 -13.89 19.67
C GLN A 113 -10.31 -12.84 20.34
N SER A 114 -9.47 -13.25 21.27
CA SER A 114 -8.45 -12.40 21.91
C SER A 114 -7.53 -11.69 20.93
N VAL A 115 -7.13 -12.39 19.87
CA VAL A 115 -6.29 -11.84 18.79
C VAL A 115 -7.08 -10.87 17.91
N ILE A 116 -8.37 -11.16 17.67
CA ILE A 116 -9.25 -10.26 16.92
C ILE A 116 -9.42 -8.94 17.68
N ASP A 117 -9.70 -9.01 18.97
CA ASP A 117 -9.93 -7.85 19.83
C ASP A 117 -8.64 -6.99 19.94
N LEU A 118 -7.48 -7.61 20.08
CA LEU A 118 -6.18 -6.96 20.06
C LEU A 118 -5.92 -6.21 18.74
N ILE A 119 -6.21 -6.83 17.60
CA ILE A 119 -6.06 -6.21 16.28
C ILE A 119 -6.96 -4.97 16.15
N LEU A 120 -8.21 -5.07 16.60
CA LEU A 120 -9.16 -3.97 16.57
C LEU A 120 -8.74 -2.83 17.49
N GLU A 121 -8.33 -3.14 18.72
CA GLU A 121 -7.86 -2.16 19.69
C GLU A 121 -6.59 -1.46 19.19
N MET A 122 -5.62 -2.20 18.64
CA MET A 122 -4.42 -1.63 18.04
C MET A 122 -4.76 -0.67 16.88
N LYS A 123 -5.75 -1.02 16.05
CA LYS A 123 -6.20 -0.14 14.96
C LYS A 123 -6.91 1.11 15.47
N GLN A 124 -7.75 0.99 16.50
CA GLN A 124 -8.44 2.12 17.13
C GLN A 124 -7.46 3.12 17.77
N ARG A 125 -6.44 2.59 18.47
CA ARG A 125 -5.42 3.40 19.14
C ARG A 125 -4.43 4.03 18.16
N ASN A 126 -4.22 3.39 17.00
CA ASN A 126 -3.29 3.84 15.97
C ASN A 126 -3.98 3.87 14.59
N PRO A 127 -4.83 4.85 14.29
CA PRO A 127 -5.64 4.88 13.07
C PRO A 127 -4.83 4.83 11.77
N THR A 128 -3.57 5.27 11.81
CA THR A 128 -2.65 5.28 10.66
C THR A 128 -1.97 3.95 10.39
N TYR A 129 -2.10 2.96 11.28
CA TYR A 129 -1.49 1.66 11.07
C TYR A 129 -2.22 0.87 9.99
N GLY A 130 -1.48 0.46 8.95
CA GLY A 130 -1.96 -0.49 7.95
C GLY A 130 -1.88 -1.93 8.47
N TYR A 131 -2.64 -2.83 7.84
CA TYR A 131 -2.71 -4.24 8.24
C TYR A 131 -1.34 -4.94 8.31
N ARG A 132 -0.36 -4.56 7.45
CA ARG A 132 1.01 -5.10 7.51
C ARG A 132 1.72 -4.73 8.80
N ARG A 133 1.63 -3.44 9.21
CA ARG A 133 2.28 -2.98 10.44
C ARG A 133 1.65 -3.61 11.68
N ILE A 134 0.32 -3.74 11.70
CA ILE A 134 -0.37 -4.43 12.79
C ILE A 134 0.06 -5.88 12.87
N ALA A 135 0.13 -6.61 11.74
CA ALA A 135 0.58 -8.00 11.72
C ALA A 135 2.01 -8.14 12.27
N MET A 136 2.92 -7.27 11.83
CA MET A 136 4.31 -7.28 12.29
C MET A 136 4.42 -6.95 13.78
N GLN A 137 3.69 -5.93 14.25
CA GLN A 137 3.70 -5.54 15.65
C GLN A 137 3.15 -6.65 16.55
N VAL A 138 2.04 -7.30 16.15
CA VAL A 138 1.48 -8.44 16.89
C VAL A 138 2.47 -9.60 16.91
N SER A 139 3.10 -9.91 15.78
CA SER A 139 4.08 -11.00 15.71
C SER A 139 5.34 -10.70 16.52
N ASP A 140 5.84 -9.47 16.53
CA ASP A 140 7.04 -9.08 17.27
C ASP A 140 6.78 -9.01 18.79
N THR A 141 5.61 -8.48 19.19
CA THR A 141 5.29 -8.24 20.60
C THR A 141 4.80 -9.50 21.31
N PHE A 142 3.91 -10.27 20.67
CA PHE A 142 3.25 -11.43 21.29
C PHE A 142 3.81 -12.78 20.80
N GLY A 143 4.75 -12.77 19.84
CA GLY A 143 5.29 -14.01 19.26
C GLY A 143 4.27 -14.83 18.46
N ILE A 144 3.10 -14.27 18.15
CA ILE A 144 2.04 -14.94 17.40
C ILE A 144 2.24 -14.70 15.93
N PRO A 145 2.62 -15.70 15.11
CA PRO A 145 2.81 -15.51 13.66
C PRO A 145 1.45 -15.26 13.00
N ILE A 146 1.18 -14.01 12.66
CA ILE A 146 -0.04 -13.61 11.97
C ILE A 146 0.31 -13.03 10.60
N ASP A 147 -0.33 -13.58 9.56
CA ASP A 147 -0.22 -13.04 8.21
C ASP A 147 -1.03 -11.74 8.06
N LYS A 148 -0.49 -10.82 7.25
CA LYS A 148 -1.16 -9.56 6.88
C LYS A 148 -2.57 -9.75 6.34
N ASP A 149 -2.82 -10.87 5.64
CA ASP A 149 -4.13 -11.15 5.03
C ASP A 149 -5.15 -11.60 6.10
N VAL A 150 -4.69 -12.16 7.21
CA VAL A 150 -5.55 -12.45 8.38
C VAL A 150 -5.99 -11.13 9.02
N VAL A 151 -5.03 -10.23 9.31
CA VAL A 151 -5.33 -8.89 9.85
C VAL A 151 -6.25 -8.11 8.91
N ARG A 152 -5.99 -8.15 7.60
CA ARG A 152 -6.86 -7.53 6.59
C ARG A 152 -8.29 -8.05 6.66
N ARG A 153 -8.47 -9.37 6.74
CA ARG A 153 -9.83 -10.00 6.84
C ARG A 153 -10.53 -9.59 8.12
N VAL A 154 -9.82 -9.55 9.25
CA VAL A 154 -10.36 -9.10 10.54
C VAL A 154 -10.81 -7.63 10.43
N LEU A 155 -9.95 -6.75 9.93
CA LEU A 155 -10.26 -5.33 9.80
C LEU A 155 -11.42 -5.08 8.81
N ILE A 156 -11.48 -5.78 7.67
CA ILE A 156 -12.60 -5.65 6.73
C ILE A 156 -13.92 -6.11 7.36
N LYS A 157 -13.88 -7.17 8.18
CA LYS A 157 -15.09 -7.74 8.77
C LYS A 157 -15.61 -6.93 9.96
N TYR A 158 -14.71 -6.45 10.81
CA TYR A 158 -15.06 -5.85 12.11
C TYR A 158 -14.76 -4.35 12.20
N TYR A 159 -13.90 -3.81 11.32
CA TYR A 159 -13.54 -2.40 11.32
C TYR A 159 -14.00 -1.74 10.02
N LYS A 160 -15.03 -0.89 10.10
CA LYS A 160 -15.48 -0.10 8.95
C LYS A 160 -14.45 0.99 8.66
N ASN A 161 -13.68 0.82 7.61
CA ASN A 161 -12.69 1.81 7.20
C ASN A 161 -13.05 2.48 5.87
N ASN A 162 -12.64 3.74 5.73
CA ASN A 162 -12.61 4.43 4.45
C ASN A 162 -11.46 3.88 3.56
N PRO A 163 -11.68 3.74 2.25
CA PRO A 163 -10.74 3.08 1.36
C PRO A 163 -9.72 4.07 0.77
N GLU A 164 -8.61 4.32 1.46
CA GLU A 164 -7.43 4.91 0.81
C GLU A 164 -6.15 4.45 1.51
N ASP A 165 -5.53 3.38 1.00
CA ASP A 165 -4.09 3.15 1.09
C ASP A 165 -3.69 1.98 0.18
N THR A 166 -3.31 2.29 -1.05
CA THR A 166 -2.62 1.35 -1.94
C THR A 166 -1.34 1.99 -2.47
N GLY A 167 -0.19 1.44 -2.08
CA GLY A 167 1.08 1.79 -2.69
C GLY A 167 2.03 0.60 -2.73
N PRO A 168 2.50 0.16 -3.91
CA PRO A 168 3.45 -0.95 -4.01
C PRO A 168 4.90 -0.50 -3.89
N SER A 169 5.71 -1.35 -3.28
CA SER A 169 7.13 -1.17 -3.05
C SER A 169 7.99 -1.70 -4.21
N TRP A 170 8.75 -0.81 -4.85
CA TRP A 170 9.77 -1.15 -5.86
C TRP A 170 11.21 -1.07 -5.37
N LEU A 171 11.43 -0.82 -4.07
CA LEU A 171 12.69 -0.29 -3.55
C LEU A 171 13.48 -1.24 -2.65
N THR A 172 13.20 -2.53 -2.71
CA THR A 172 13.91 -3.54 -1.90
C THR A 172 15.30 -3.90 -2.49
N PHE A 173 15.65 -3.39 -3.67
CA PHE A 173 16.84 -3.86 -4.40
C PHE A 173 18.11 -3.01 -4.27
N ILE A 174 18.06 -1.81 -3.70
CA ILE A 174 19.23 -0.92 -3.62
C ILE A 174 19.59 -0.65 -2.15
N GLY A 175 20.17 -1.61 -1.45
CA GLY A 175 20.50 -1.36 -0.05
C GLY A 175 21.43 -2.32 0.63
N HIS A 176 22.27 -3.04 -0.10
CA HIS A 176 23.28 -3.90 0.49
C HIS A 176 24.69 -3.31 0.43
N MET A 177 24.85 -2.09 0.92
CA MET A 177 26.19 -1.64 1.33
C MET A 177 26.24 -1.72 2.86
N LYS A 178 26.90 -2.78 3.33
CA LYS A 178 27.12 -3.07 4.74
C LYS A 178 28.10 -2.03 5.28
N ASP A 179 27.76 -1.47 6.42
CA ASP A 179 28.56 -0.59 7.26
C ASP A 179 28.79 0.85 6.76
N SER A 180 28.12 1.79 7.41
CA SER A 180 28.37 3.23 7.48
C SER A 180 28.01 4.11 6.29
N LEU A 181 26.99 3.76 5.49
CA LEU A 181 26.40 4.72 4.57
C LEU A 181 25.16 5.39 5.20
N TRP A 182 25.27 6.69 5.47
CA TRP A 182 24.14 7.47 5.94
C TRP A 182 23.53 8.27 4.79
N SER A 183 22.22 8.45 4.82
CA SER A 183 21.51 9.38 3.95
C SER A 183 21.07 10.59 4.74
N MET A 184 21.18 11.75 4.14
CA MET A 184 20.70 13.00 4.72
C MET A 184 19.88 13.76 3.70
N ASP A 185 18.96 14.55 4.22
CA ASP A 185 18.12 15.44 3.42
C ASP A 185 17.60 16.60 4.26
N LEU A 186 17.16 17.67 3.59
CA LEU A 186 16.58 18.87 4.17
C LEU A 186 15.13 19.00 3.77
N PHE A 187 14.28 19.30 4.70
CA PHE A 187 12.90 19.64 4.38
C PHE A 187 12.41 20.84 5.19
N ARG A 188 11.46 21.53 4.61
CA ARG A 188 10.86 22.73 5.20
C ARG A 188 9.52 22.40 5.85
N CYS A 189 9.27 23.01 6.99
CA CYS A 189 7.98 22.98 7.66
C CYS A 189 7.68 24.34 8.32
N GLU A 190 6.41 24.60 8.62
CA GLU A 190 5.93 25.89 9.12
C GLU A 190 5.29 25.70 10.50
N SER A 191 5.64 26.60 11.42
CA SER A 191 5.03 26.65 12.76
C SER A 191 3.62 27.26 12.72
N ILE A 192 2.88 27.19 13.85
CA ILE A 192 1.59 27.86 14.01
C ILE A 192 1.65 29.35 13.65
N HIS A 193 2.79 29.99 13.90
CA HIS A 193 3.01 31.40 13.56
C HIS A 193 3.45 31.61 12.12
N LEU A 194 3.33 30.61 11.24
CA LEU A 194 3.76 30.63 9.84
C LEU A 194 5.25 30.95 9.65
N LYS A 195 6.05 30.75 10.70
CA LYS A 195 7.50 30.86 10.61
C LYS A 195 8.08 29.60 10.00
N THR A 196 8.90 29.77 8.99
CA THR A 196 9.58 28.67 8.31
C THR A 196 10.72 28.11 9.15
N HIS A 197 10.79 26.79 9.21
CA HIS A 197 11.88 26.04 9.84
C HIS A 197 12.40 25.01 8.85
N TRP A 198 13.72 24.97 8.74
CA TRP A 198 14.41 23.92 7.99
C TRP A 198 14.80 22.80 8.95
N VAL A 199 14.51 21.58 8.56
CA VAL A 199 14.83 20.38 9.32
C VAL A 199 15.78 19.54 8.51
N MET A 200 16.95 19.30 9.06
CA MET A 200 17.90 18.29 8.56
C MET A 200 17.55 16.96 9.21
N VAL A 201 17.45 15.92 8.42
CA VAL A 201 17.32 14.55 8.88
C VAL A 201 18.48 13.71 8.38
N VAL A 202 19.04 12.89 9.26
CA VAL A 202 20.08 11.94 8.93
C VAL A 202 19.64 10.55 9.36
N MET A 203 19.76 9.57 8.48
CA MET A 203 19.43 8.17 8.75
C MET A 203 20.51 7.22 8.25
N ASP A 204 20.71 6.13 8.96
CA ASP A 204 21.51 5.01 8.48
C ASP A 204 20.72 4.18 7.46
N GLN A 205 21.27 4.01 6.28
CA GLN A 205 20.58 3.28 5.19
C GLN A 205 20.42 1.80 5.48
N PHE A 206 21.37 1.18 6.19
CA PHE A 206 21.34 -0.25 6.45
C PHE A 206 20.32 -0.62 7.53
N THR A 207 20.40 0.02 8.69
CA THR A 207 19.51 -0.27 9.83
C THR A 207 18.18 0.44 9.74
N ARG A 208 18.03 1.45 8.87
CA ARG A 208 16.89 2.39 8.80
C ARG A 208 16.75 3.26 10.05
N ARG A 209 17.74 3.28 10.89
CA ARG A 209 17.76 4.05 12.13
C ARG A 209 17.86 5.55 11.82
N ILE A 210 17.00 6.35 12.44
CA ILE A 210 17.16 7.80 12.44
C ILE A 210 18.34 8.13 13.34
N ILE A 211 19.36 8.74 12.76
CA ILE A 211 20.56 9.17 13.50
C ILE A 211 20.25 10.45 14.27
N GLY A 212 19.55 11.39 13.65
CA GLY A 212 19.12 12.60 14.32
C GLY A 212 18.42 13.59 13.44
N PHE A 213 17.87 14.60 14.09
CA PHE A 213 17.30 15.79 13.50
C PHE A 213 18.03 17.03 14.00
N SER A 214 18.14 18.05 13.17
CA SER A 214 18.58 19.38 13.55
C SER A 214 17.72 20.43 12.85
N ILE A 215 17.40 21.50 13.55
CA ILE A 215 16.46 22.52 13.10
C ILE A 215 17.17 23.87 12.99
N HIS A 216 16.89 24.57 11.90
CA HIS A 216 17.29 25.97 11.72
C HIS A 216 16.06 26.82 11.39
N ALA A 217 15.91 27.98 12.03
CA ALA A 217 14.86 28.93 11.74
C ALA A 217 15.37 30.00 10.79
N GLY A 218 14.62 30.27 9.74
CA GLY A 218 15.01 31.22 8.68
C GLY A 218 15.81 30.58 7.55
N ASP A 219 16.57 31.38 6.80
CA ASP A 219 17.29 30.93 5.63
C ASP A 219 18.55 30.12 5.97
N VAL A 220 18.78 29.04 5.26
CA VAL A 220 19.93 28.15 5.50
C VAL A 220 21.10 28.58 4.63
N THR A 221 22.19 28.91 5.28
CA THR A 221 23.50 29.17 4.64
C THR A 221 24.39 27.94 4.74
N GLY A 222 25.52 27.93 4.02
CA GLY A 222 26.50 26.84 4.11
C GLY A 222 27.05 26.64 5.54
N ILE A 223 27.20 27.72 6.33
CA ILE A 223 27.60 27.65 7.73
C ILE A 223 26.51 27.00 8.57
N ASN A 224 25.24 27.43 8.39
CA ASN A 224 24.12 26.87 9.11
C ASN A 224 23.97 25.38 8.83
N LEU A 225 24.15 24.97 7.58
CA LEU A 225 24.15 23.57 7.16
C LEU A 225 25.19 22.74 7.93
N CYS A 226 26.43 23.25 8.01
CA CYS A 226 27.50 22.60 8.76
C CYS A 226 27.16 22.52 10.26
N CYS A 227 26.64 23.59 10.85
CA CYS A 227 26.23 23.61 12.25
C CYS A 227 25.11 22.56 12.53
N MET A 228 24.11 22.49 11.65
CA MET A 228 23.02 21.51 11.76
C MET A 228 23.57 20.08 11.74
N PHE A 229 24.47 19.78 10.81
CA PHE A 229 25.08 18.46 10.70
C PHE A 229 25.97 18.13 11.92
N ASN A 230 26.83 19.06 12.32
CA ASN A 230 27.72 18.88 13.46
C ASN A 230 26.94 18.71 14.77
N ASN A 231 25.78 19.36 14.95
CA ASN A 231 24.89 19.14 16.07
C ASN A 231 24.38 17.69 16.13
N ILE A 232 24.01 17.11 14.97
CA ILE A 232 23.59 15.71 14.89
C ILE A 232 24.77 14.79 15.23
N MET A 233 25.99 15.17 14.82
CA MET A 233 27.20 14.36 14.99
C MET A 233 27.83 14.45 16.38
N SER A 234 27.50 15.47 17.18
CA SER A 234 28.24 15.89 18.38
C SER A 234 28.53 14.80 19.41
N LYS A 235 27.90 13.63 19.35
CA LYS A 235 28.11 12.50 20.27
C LYS A 235 28.15 11.15 19.55
N LYS A 236 28.49 11.14 18.27
CA LYS A 236 28.37 9.94 17.42
C LYS A 236 29.65 9.72 16.64
N VAL A 237 29.91 8.48 16.30
CA VAL A 237 31.01 8.12 15.39
C VAL A 237 30.62 8.55 13.98
N PRO A 238 31.47 9.31 13.26
CA PRO A 238 31.19 9.69 11.89
C PRO A 238 31.02 8.48 10.97
N PRO A 239 30.09 8.53 10.01
CA PRO A 239 29.98 7.48 9.00
C PRO A 239 31.14 7.59 8.01
N LYS A 240 31.47 6.48 7.33
CA LYS A 240 32.45 6.52 6.24
C LYS A 240 31.92 7.25 5.02
N TYR A 241 30.65 7.02 4.71
CA TYR A 241 29.97 7.60 3.54
C TYR A 241 28.70 8.31 3.94
N ILE A 242 28.42 9.44 3.28
CA ILE A 242 27.16 10.14 3.38
C ILE A 242 26.56 10.35 1.98
N SER A 243 25.30 10.02 1.82
CA SER A 243 24.57 10.27 0.60
C SER A 243 23.69 11.51 0.76
N SER A 244 23.91 12.49 -0.09
CA SER A 244 23.11 13.72 -0.21
C SER A 244 22.48 13.81 -1.60
N ASP A 245 21.41 14.59 -1.73
CA ASP A 245 20.85 14.92 -3.02
C ASP A 245 21.68 15.99 -3.75
N ASN A 246 21.23 16.41 -4.94
CA ASN A 246 21.87 17.45 -5.72
C ASN A 246 21.35 18.86 -5.38
N ASP A 247 20.72 19.08 -4.23
CA ASP A 247 20.29 20.41 -3.82
C ASP A 247 21.48 21.38 -3.78
N PRO A 248 21.32 22.61 -4.26
CA PRO A 248 22.37 23.64 -4.23
C PRO A 248 22.96 23.87 -2.83
N LEU A 249 22.21 23.63 -1.77
CA LEU A 249 22.67 23.76 -0.39
C LEU A 249 23.82 22.80 -0.05
N PHE A 250 23.86 21.60 -0.66
CA PHE A 250 24.96 20.65 -0.50
C PHE A 250 26.13 20.90 -1.47
N GLN A 251 26.09 21.97 -2.25
CA GLN A 251 27.19 22.35 -3.13
C GLN A 251 28.11 23.42 -2.52
N PHE A 252 27.75 23.99 -1.38
CA PHE A 252 28.56 24.98 -0.70
C PHE A 252 29.96 24.46 -0.38
N HIS A 253 30.98 25.30 -0.59
CA HIS A 253 32.37 24.93 -0.30
C HIS A 253 32.61 24.67 1.20
N GLN A 254 31.92 25.39 2.09
CA GLN A 254 31.96 25.15 3.54
C GLN A 254 31.48 23.74 3.88
N TRP A 255 30.40 23.27 3.24
CA TRP A 255 29.89 21.92 3.42
C TRP A 255 30.95 20.86 3.05
N LYS A 256 31.54 20.99 1.87
CA LYS A 256 32.61 20.08 1.42
C LYS A 256 33.83 20.10 2.31
N ALA A 257 34.23 21.29 2.81
CA ALA A 257 35.31 21.44 3.76
C ALA A 257 35.00 20.75 5.11
N ASN A 258 33.77 20.92 5.62
CA ASN A 258 33.32 20.27 6.85
C ASN A 258 33.37 18.74 6.74
N LEU A 259 32.91 18.16 5.65
CA LEU A 259 32.97 16.71 5.43
C LEU A 259 34.42 16.19 5.37
N ARG A 260 35.35 16.94 4.74
CA ARG A 260 36.78 16.59 4.71
C ARG A 260 37.41 16.56 6.12
N ILE A 261 37.05 17.54 6.95
CA ILE A 261 37.56 17.61 8.35
C ILE A 261 37.03 16.40 9.14
N LEU A 262 35.82 15.96 8.88
CA LEU A 262 35.20 14.79 9.54
C LEU A 262 35.60 13.45 8.92
N HIS A 263 36.43 13.46 7.86
CA HIS A 263 36.85 12.27 7.09
C HIS A 263 35.65 11.49 6.51
N ILE A 264 34.62 12.19 6.07
CA ILE A 264 33.42 11.61 5.46
C ILE A 264 33.47 11.80 3.94
N GLU A 265 33.26 10.72 3.20
CA GLU A 265 33.13 10.77 1.74
C GLU A 265 31.67 11.01 1.34
N GLU A 266 31.44 12.03 0.51
CA GLU A 266 30.10 12.33 -0.01
C GLU A 266 29.82 11.53 -1.27
N ILE A 267 28.72 10.78 -1.27
CA ILE A 267 28.16 10.11 -2.46
C ILE A 267 26.93 10.88 -2.90
N LYS A 268 27.02 11.56 -4.03
CA LYS A 268 25.88 12.27 -4.57
C LYS A 268 24.91 11.34 -5.28
N SER A 269 23.62 11.61 -5.12
CA SER A 269 22.59 10.94 -5.89
C SER A 269 22.72 11.25 -7.38
N VAL A 270 22.26 10.32 -8.23
CA VAL A 270 22.27 10.53 -9.68
C VAL A 270 21.23 11.60 -10.03
N PRO A 271 21.61 12.66 -10.76
CA PRO A 271 20.68 13.71 -11.16
C PRO A 271 19.51 13.14 -11.97
N TYR A 272 18.30 13.68 -11.73
CA TYR A 272 17.07 13.30 -12.44
C TYR A 272 16.61 11.84 -12.30
N VAL A 273 17.18 11.07 -11.39
CA VAL A 273 16.71 9.73 -11.06
C VAL A 273 15.95 9.77 -9.73
N PRO A 274 14.61 9.76 -9.72
CA PRO A 274 13.78 9.85 -8.49
C PRO A 274 14.06 8.74 -7.48
N THR A 275 14.73 7.67 -7.91
CA THR A 275 15.02 6.50 -7.09
C THR A 275 16.39 6.57 -6.38
N SER A 276 17.13 7.68 -6.50
CA SER A 276 18.49 7.78 -5.96
C SER A 276 18.56 8.07 -4.45
N HIS A 277 17.52 8.71 -3.87
CA HIS A 277 17.41 8.98 -2.41
C HIS A 277 16.12 8.44 -1.75
N PRO A 278 15.69 7.24 -2.08
CA PRO A 278 14.34 6.76 -1.74
C PRO A 278 14.11 6.54 -0.26
N PHE A 279 15.17 6.35 0.51
CA PHE A 279 15.05 5.98 1.94
C PHE A 279 14.78 7.19 2.82
N VAL A 280 15.54 8.25 2.62
CA VAL A 280 15.38 9.49 3.37
C VAL A 280 14.10 10.23 2.94
N GLU A 281 13.76 10.23 1.66
CA GLU A 281 12.51 10.78 1.15
C GLU A 281 11.28 10.09 1.78
N ARG A 282 11.31 8.76 1.88
CA ARG A 282 10.27 8.00 2.58
C ARG A 282 10.21 8.31 4.07
N LEU A 283 11.37 8.50 4.69
CA LEU A 283 11.43 8.91 6.09
C LEU A 283 10.78 10.26 6.28
N ILE A 284 11.11 11.26 5.45
CA ILE A 284 10.49 12.59 5.48
C ILE A 284 8.97 12.49 5.29
N GLY A 285 8.53 11.72 4.30
CA GLY A 285 7.11 11.44 4.10
C GLY A 285 6.44 10.78 5.31
N THR A 286 7.16 9.94 6.03
CA THR A 286 6.67 9.31 7.27
C THR A 286 6.60 10.33 8.42
N VAL A 287 7.63 11.13 8.61
CA VAL A 287 7.66 12.21 9.62
C VAL A 287 6.53 13.20 9.39
N ARG A 288 6.28 13.61 8.15
CA ARG A 288 5.18 14.49 7.81
C ARG A 288 3.83 13.86 8.19
N ARG A 289 3.49 12.72 7.60
CA ARG A 289 2.18 12.07 7.81
C ARG A 289 1.93 11.59 9.24
N GLU A 290 2.97 11.11 9.91
CA GLU A 290 2.80 10.48 11.22
C GLU A 290 2.96 11.48 12.38
N LEU A 291 3.71 12.57 12.20
CA LEU A 291 3.96 13.56 13.22
C LEU A 291 3.48 14.96 12.82
N LEU A 292 4.06 15.57 11.77
CA LEU A 292 3.88 17.00 11.50
C LEU A 292 2.44 17.35 11.10
N ASP A 293 1.78 16.52 10.30
CA ASP A 293 0.38 16.73 9.89
C ASP A 293 -0.62 16.54 11.06
N LYS A 294 -0.16 16.00 12.19
CA LYS A 294 -1.01 15.67 13.33
C LYS A 294 -0.71 16.46 14.58
N THR A 295 0.41 17.17 14.59
CA THR A 295 0.85 17.94 15.76
C THR A 295 1.21 19.34 15.34
N LEU A 296 0.73 20.31 16.12
CA LEU A 296 1.13 21.71 15.97
C LEU A 296 2.40 21.97 16.80
N TYR A 297 3.26 22.87 16.35
CA TYR A 297 4.43 23.30 17.10
C TYR A 297 4.58 24.82 17.06
N TRP A 298 5.13 25.39 18.14
CA TRP A 298 5.21 26.84 18.34
C TRP A 298 6.53 27.44 17.83
N ASN A 299 7.63 26.76 18.09
CA ASN A 299 8.97 27.24 17.78
C ASN A 299 9.94 26.07 17.49
N ALA A 300 11.18 26.39 17.13
CA ALA A 300 12.21 25.40 16.81
C ALA A 300 12.49 24.43 17.98
N TYR A 301 12.46 24.89 19.22
CA TYR A 301 12.69 24.05 20.38
C TYR A 301 11.58 23.03 20.61
N ASP A 302 10.32 23.46 20.48
CA ASP A 302 9.17 22.56 20.58
C ASP A 302 9.17 21.51 19.45
N LEU A 303 9.52 21.95 18.24
CA LEU A 303 9.68 21.05 17.10
C LEU A 303 10.80 20.03 17.35
N GLN A 304 11.96 20.48 17.88
CA GLN A 304 13.10 19.58 18.18
C GLN A 304 12.69 18.52 19.19
N LYS A 305 12.01 18.88 20.26
CA LYS A 305 11.51 17.91 21.26
C LYS A 305 10.57 16.88 20.64
N LYS A 306 9.64 17.32 19.79
CA LYS A 306 8.69 16.41 19.12
C LYS A 306 9.39 15.46 18.17
N LEU A 307 10.38 15.94 17.43
CA LEU A 307 11.18 15.12 16.53
C LEU A 307 12.06 14.12 17.29
N GLU A 308 12.62 14.49 18.46
CA GLU A 308 13.38 13.57 19.33
C GLU A 308 12.50 12.46 19.89
N LEU A 309 11.29 12.79 20.36
CA LEU A 309 10.32 11.77 20.78
C LEU A 309 9.93 10.85 19.65
N PHE A 310 9.76 11.39 18.45
CA PHE A 310 9.48 10.59 17.25
C PHE A 310 10.67 9.72 16.86
N GLN A 311 11.89 10.21 16.98
CA GLN A 311 13.13 9.43 16.74
C GLN A 311 13.20 8.21 17.65
N ASN A 312 12.94 8.39 18.96
CA ASN A 312 12.94 7.30 19.92
C ASN A 312 11.86 6.26 19.56
N TYR A 313 10.62 6.71 19.35
CA TYR A 313 9.54 5.84 18.92
C TYR A 313 9.88 5.09 17.61
N TYR A 314 10.41 5.80 16.61
CA TYR A 314 10.76 5.23 15.31
C TYR A 314 11.87 4.17 15.41
N ASN A 315 12.89 4.42 16.22
CA ASN A 315 14.04 3.54 16.35
C ASN A 315 13.79 2.34 17.25
N GLU A 316 13.05 2.51 18.33
CA GLU A 316 12.92 1.52 19.41
C GLU A 316 11.65 0.66 19.27
N GLU A 317 10.56 1.26 18.82
CA GLU A 317 9.24 0.65 18.94
C GLU A 317 8.55 0.39 17.59
N ARG A 318 8.90 1.16 16.57
CA ARG A 318 8.23 1.08 15.28
C ARG A 318 8.79 -0.03 14.41
N CYS A 319 7.99 -1.06 14.12
CA CYS A 319 8.37 -2.14 13.21
C CYS A 319 8.42 -1.69 11.74
N HIS A 320 9.43 -2.14 11.01
CA HIS A 320 9.67 -1.75 9.62
C HIS A 320 9.71 -2.95 8.68
N HIS A 321 8.87 -2.93 7.66
CA HIS A 321 8.82 -4.00 6.66
C HIS A 321 10.17 -4.19 5.91
N GLY A 322 10.90 -3.11 5.64
CA GLY A 322 12.17 -3.16 4.89
C GLY A 322 13.35 -3.76 5.67
N ILE A 323 13.15 -4.12 6.93
CA ILE A 323 14.13 -4.78 7.79
C ILE A 323 13.48 -5.96 8.53
N ASP A 324 12.71 -6.77 7.79
CA ASP A 324 12.11 -8.02 8.24
C ASP A 324 11.17 -7.91 9.45
N GLY A 325 10.52 -6.75 9.59
CA GLY A 325 9.52 -6.50 10.63
C GLY A 325 10.08 -6.15 12.00
N VAL A 326 11.39 -6.02 12.13
CA VAL A 326 12.03 -5.60 13.39
C VAL A 326 12.10 -4.08 13.50
N THR A 327 12.44 -3.58 14.69
CA THR A 327 12.73 -2.16 14.86
C THR A 327 14.16 -1.85 14.43
N PRO A 328 14.48 -0.60 14.01
CA PRO A 328 15.82 -0.23 13.61
C PRO A 328 16.90 -0.52 14.66
N LEU A 329 16.57 -0.37 15.94
CA LEU A 329 17.51 -0.63 17.03
C LEU A 329 17.76 -2.14 17.22
N LYS A 330 16.72 -2.97 17.18
CA LYS A 330 16.85 -4.44 17.29
C LYS A 330 17.60 -5.07 16.13
N LYS A 331 17.67 -4.42 14.97
CA LYS A 331 18.51 -4.89 13.86
C LYS A 331 19.99 -4.74 14.14
N THR A 332 20.36 -3.82 15.03
CA THR A 332 21.74 -3.54 15.42
C THR A 332 22.21 -4.49 16.53
N ASP A 333 21.30 -4.84 17.45
CA ASP A 333 21.55 -5.73 18.58
C ASP A 333 20.80 -7.05 18.39
N GLU A 334 21.49 -8.18 18.43
CA GLU A 334 20.89 -9.53 18.40
C GLU A 334 20.13 -9.87 19.71
N GLN A 335 19.50 -8.89 20.35
CA GLN A 335 18.80 -9.10 21.60
C GLN A 335 17.55 -9.97 21.43
N SER A 336 17.40 -10.94 22.32
CA SER A 336 16.24 -11.84 22.40
C SER A 336 14.93 -11.05 22.44
N ARG A 337 13.98 -11.50 21.64
CA ARG A 337 12.62 -10.96 21.66
C ARG A 337 11.94 -11.33 22.97
N ASN A 338 11.63 -10.35 23.80
CA ASN A 338 10.72 -10.55 24.93
C ASN A 338 9.31 -10.67 24.36
N VAL A 339 8.82 -11.91 24.29
CA VAL A 339 7.44 -12.20 23.84
C VAL A 339 6.50 -11.99 25.00
N ILE A 340 5.45 -11.21 24.82
CA ILE A 340 4.48 -10.86 25.83
C ILE A 340 3.23 -11.74 25.67
N SER A 341 2.63 -12.14 26.79
CA SER A 341 1.34 -12.86 26.77
C SER A 341 0.21 -11.94 26.31
N ILE A 342 -0.68 -12.45 25.45
CA ILE A 342 -1.85 -11.70 24.97
C ILE A 342 -2.87 -11.37 26.08
N ASN A 343 -2.77 -12.05 27.21
CA ASN A 343 -3.69 -11.86 28.35
C ASN A 343 -3.16 -10.87 29.39
N ASP A 344 -1.88 -10.47 29.28
CA ASP A 344 -1.23 -9.60 30.26
C ASP A 344 -0.32 -8.59 29.57
N TYR A 345 -0.89 -7.49 29.15
CA TYR A 345 -0.16 -6.39 28.52
C TYR A 345 -0.72 -5.03 28.91
N ARG A 346 0.10 -3.99 28.80
CA ARG A 346 -0.28 -2.59 29.03
C ARG A 346 -0.01 -1.75 27.79
N TRP A 347 -0.76 -0.66 27.65
CA TRP A 347 -0.57 0.27 26.54
C TRP A 347 0.39 1.40 26.94
N LYS A 348 1.53 1.48 26.25
CA LYS A 348 2.48 2.57 26.38
C LYS A 348 2.23 3.64 25.32
N LYS A 349 2.14 4.91 25.77
CA LYS A 349 1.95 6.07 24.89
C LYS A 349 3.30 6.56 24.38
N HIS A 350 3.40 6.84 23.07
CA HIS A 350 4.56 7.42 22.41
C HIS A 350 4.18 8.72 21.71
N CYS A 351 5.13 9.64 21.52
CA CYS A 351 4.93 10.93 20.84
C CYS A 351 3.74 11.71 21.42
N GLN A 352 3.73 11.89 22.75
CA GLN A 352 2.66 12.59 23.48
C GLN A 352 1.26 11.97 23.29
N GLY A 353 1.18 10.65 23.11
CA GLY A 353 -0.07 9.91 22.94
C GLY A 353 -0.51 9.72 21.48
N LEU A 354 0.28 10.17 20.53
CA LEU A 354 0.00 10.00 19.09
C LEU A 354 0.01 8.54 18.66
N PHE A 355 0.85 7.72 19.29
CA PHE A 355 0.90 6.27 19.11
C PHE A 355 0.76 5.55 20.44
N GLN A 356 0.13 4.38 20.43
CA GLN A 356 -0.01 3.52 21.60
C GLN A 356 0.35 2.09 21.21
N LEU A 357 1.31 1.49 21.92
CA LEU A 357 1.80 0.15 21.65
C LEU A 357 1.71 -0.72 22.90
N PRO A 358 1.45 -2.03 22.74
CA PRO A 358 1.42 -2.96 23.86
C PRO A 358 2.85 -3.23 24.37
N ILE A 359 2.98 -3.23 25.69
CA ILE A 359 4.21 -3.63 26.41
C ILE A 359 3.87 -4.61 27.52
N ALA A 360 4.87 -5.33 28.05
CA ALA A 360 4.72 -6.21 29.22
C ALA A 360 4.28 -5.43 30.46
#